data_30032db0213015409642e1ff1753dc58
#
_entry.id   30032db0213015409642e1ff1753dc58
#
_cell.length_a   1.000
_cell.length_b   1.000
_cell.length_c   1.000
_cell.angle_alpha   90.00
_cell.angle_beta   90.00
_cell.angle_gamma   90.00
#
_symmetry.space_group_name_H-M   'P 1'
#
loop_
_entity.id
_entity.type
_entity.pdbx_description
1 polymer ?
#
loop_
_entity_poly.entity_id
_entity_poly.type
_entity_poly.pdbx_seq_one_letter_code
_entity_poly.pdbx_strand_id
1 'polypeptide(L)'
;MSATKPNTSMPWQALAILALCVSAVGCNLGAQQSNIVGQQAYQNGNYMQALGRFQQALSQNPNNPDANYNLAATFYSMGKNQGNAQYLSQAEQLYRKAISLNGQHSEAHRGLAALLIETGREQYAFDLLDGWKQRVPNSAEPLIELARLYQEYGDNQHATDLLADALKVDGNNLRALKAMGRVRETQGQSLLALDNYMRVLQLDGSQTDVAQRVASLQQQFSQSGGLQQNQNYSPRYGSTNPWQTR
;
A
#
# COMPACT_ATOMS: atom_id res chain seq x y z
N MET A 1 5.67 29.22 68.67
CA MET A 1 6.10 28.76 67.32
C MET A 1 4.96 27.91 66.76
N SER A 2 4.19 28.49 65.89
CA SER A 2 3.00 27.84 65.27
C SER A 2 3.39 27.42 63.87
N ALA A 3 3.42 26.10 63.61
CA ALA A 3 3.74 25.53 62.29
C ALA A 3 2.44 25.49 61.46
N THR A 4 2.39 26.28 60.44
CA THR A 4 1.31 26.24 59.41
C THR A 4 1.58 25.05 58.48
N LYS A 5 0.66 24.07 58.42
CA LYS A 5 0.63 22.99 57.44
C LYS A 5 0.30 23.56 56.05
N PRO A 6 1.02 23.18 55.00
CA PRO A 6 0.65 23.56 53.64
C PRO A 6 -0.62 22.83 53.23
N ASN A 7 -1.61 23.59 52.77
CA ASN A 7 -2.85 23.08 52.21
C ASN A 7 -2.60 22.69 50.75
N THR A 8 -2.35 21.40 50.46
CA THR A 8 -2.20 20.86 49.09
C THR A 8 -3.51 20.27 48.58
N SER A 9 -4.58 21.11 48.49
CA SER A 9 -5.73 20.70 47.72
C SER A 9 -5.49 21.01 46.27
N MET A 10 -5.26 19.98 45.48
CA MET A 10 -5.20 20.06 44.02
C MET A 10 -6.53 20.62 43.52
N PRO A 11 -6.54 21.67 42.67
CA PRO A 11 -7.77 22.24 42.19
C PRO A 11 -8.56 21.20 41.37
N TRP A 12 -9.83 21.02 41.67
CA TRP A 12 -10.74 20.07 41.02
C TRP A 12 -10.72 20.15 39.48
N GLN A 13 -10.40 21.33 38.93
CA GLN A 13 -10.19 21.56 37.51
C GLN A 13 -8.99 20.73 36.93
N ALA A 14 -7.93 20.52 37.70
CA ALA A 14 -6.79 19.70 37.26
C ALA A 14 -7.13 18.20 37.24
N LEU A 15 -7.99 17.74 38.18
CA LEU A 15 -8.50 16.37 38.19
C LEU A 15 -9.47 16.10 37.02
N ALA A 16 -10.28 17.08 36.63
CA ALA A 16 -11.17 16.96 35.49
C ALA A 16 -10.41 16.89 34.15
N ILE A 17 -9.34 17.67 34.00
CA ILE A 17 -8.46 17.65 32.81
C ILE A 17 -7.71 16.30 32.71
N LEU A 18 -7.21 15.78 33.85
CA LEU A 18 -6.53 14.50 33.90
C LEU A 18 -7.47 13.33 33.51
N ALA A 19 -8.72 13.36 34.00
CA ALA A 19 -9.74 12.36 33.68
C ALA A 19 -10.14 12.38 32.18
N LEU A 20 -10.23 13.56 31.58
CA LEU A 20 -10.49 13.72 30.13
C LEU A 20 -9.31 13.22 29.27
N CYS A 21 -8.08 13.45 29.68
CA CYS A 21 -6.90 12.95 28.96
C CYS A 21 -6.78 11.41 29.01
N VAL A 22 -7.07 10.79 30.15
CA VAL A 22 -7.04 9.33 30.31
C VAL A 22 -8.11 8.64 29.48
N SER A 23 -9.31 9.22 29.40
CA SER A 23 -10.40 8.66 28.57
C SER A 23 -10.10 8.75 27.06
N ALA A 24 -9.49 9.85 26.60
CA ALA A 24 -9.13 10.02 25.20
C ALA A 24 -8.02 9.05 24.75
N VAL A 25 -7.03 8.80 25.60
CA VAL A 25 -5.94 7.82 25.32
C VAL A 25 -6.49 6.39 25.31
N GLY A 26 -7.37 6.03 26.25
CA GLY A 26 -7.98 4.71 26.32
C GLY A 26 -8.85 4.38 25.10
N CYS A 27 -9.63 5.35 24.60
CA CYS A 27 -10.44 5.18 23.39
C CYS A 27 -9.60 4.95 22.14
N ASN A 28 -8.44 5.62 22.02
CA ASN A 28 -7.57 5.45 20.85
C ASN A 28 -6.88 4.09 20.82
N LEU A 29 -6.43 3.57 21.98
CA LEU A 29 -5.85 2.22 22.09
C LEU A 29 -6.88 1.13 21.76
N GLY A 30 -8.13 1.26 22.21
CA GLY A 30 -9.21 0.33 21.91
C GLY A 30 -9.57 0.31 20.43
N ALA A 31 -9.62 1.49 19.79
CA ALA A 31 -9.85 1.62 18.35
C ALA A 31 -8.74 0.94 17.54
N GLN A 32 -7.48 1.16 17.91
CA GLN A 32 -6.34 0.56 17.24
C GLN A 32 -6.33 -0.96 17.39
N GLN A 33 -6.59 -1.49 18.58
CA GLN A 33 -6.70 -2.93 18.82
C GLN A 33 -7.82 -3.57 17.98
N SER A 34 -8.99 -2.93 17.94
CA SER A 34 -10.11 -3.41 17.12
C SER A 34 -9.77 -3.41 15.64
N ASN A 35 -9.04 -2.40 15.15
CA ASN A 35 -8.58 -2.34 13.76
C ASN A 35 -7.60 -3.49 13.44
N ILE A 36 -6.64 -3.80 14.30
CA ILE A 36 -5.69 -4.91 14.13
C ILE A 36 -6.41 -6.25 14.06
N VAL A 37 -7.33 -6.52 15.01
CA VAL A 37 -8.11 -7.76 15.03
C VAL A 37 -8.99 -7.86 13.79
N GLY A 38 -9.55 -6.73 13.32
CA GLY A 38 -10.30 -6.66 12.08
C GLY A 38 -9.47 -7.03 10.86
N GLN A 39 -8.22 -6.54 10.77
CA GLN A 39 -7.29 -6.89 9.69
C GLN A 39 -6.95 -8.39 9.68
N GLN A 40 -6.70 -8.99 10.83
CA GLN A 40 -6.48 -10.43 10.93
C GLN A 40 -7.71 -11.24 10.47
N ALA A 41 -8.91 -10.84 10.88
CA ALA A 41 -10.15 -11.46 10.44
C ALA A 41 -10.34 -11.33 8.92
N TYR A 42 -10.05 -10.17 8.35
CA TYR A 42 -10.10 -9.92 6.91
C TYR A 42 -9.13 -10.84 6.14
N GLN A 43 -7.88 -10.92 6.57
CA GLN A 43 -6.85 -11.78 5.96
C GLN A 43 -7.24 -13.27 6.00
N ASN A 44 -7.95 -13.69 7.03
CA ASN A 44 -8.49 -15.05 7.16
C ASN A 44 -9.81 -15.28 6.38
N GLY A 45 -10.28 -14.29 5.61
CA GLY A 45 -11.54 -14.37 4.86
C GLY A 45 -12.81 -14.22 5.72
N ASN A 46 -12.67 -13.96 7.02
CA ASN A 46 -13.79 -13.80 7.95
C ASN A 46 -14.38 -12.39 7.86
N TYR A 47 -14.95 -12.03 6.71
CA TYR A 47 -15.40 -10.67 6.42
C TYR A 47 -16.46 -10.15 7.38
N MET A 48 -17.37 -10.97 7.87
CA MET A 48 -18.38 -10.56 8.85
C MET A 48 -17.76 -10.16 10.20
N GLN A 49 -16.74 -10.92 10.65
CA GLN A 49 -15.99 -10.58 11.85
C GLN A 49 -15.16 -9.31 11.65
N ALA A 50 -14.49 -9.18 10.50
CA ALA A 50 -13.73 -7.99 10.12
C ALA A 50 -14.62 -6.74 10.15
N LEU A 51 -15.80 -6.80 9.52
CA LEU A 51 -16.81 -5.74 9.50
C LEU A 51 -17.15 -5.28 10.92
N GLY A 52 -17.52 -6.19 11.83
CA GLY A 52 -17.85 -5.84 13.21
C GLY A 52 -16.68 -5.19 13.95
N ARG A 53 -15.45 -5.64 13.73
CA ARG A 53 -14.25 -5.06 14.37
C ARG A 53 -13.91 -3.69 13.83
N PHE A 54 -14.00 -3.45 12.52
CA PHE A 54 -13.76 -2.13 11.94
C PHE A 54 -14.86 -1.13 12.32
N GLN A 55 -16.13 -1.56 12.41
CA GLN A 55 -17.21 -0.73 12.94
C GLN A 55 -16.96 -0.36 14.41
N GLN A 56 -16.49 -1.30 15.23
CA GLN A 56 -16.10 -1.03 16.60
C GLN A 56 -14.93 -0.03 16.68
N ALA A 57 -13.90 -0.16 15.82
CA ALA A 57 -12.81 0.80 15.74
C ALA A 57 -13.32 2.22 15.38
N LEU A 58 -14.22 2.31 14.40
CA LEU A 58 -14.79 3.59 13.96
C LEU A 58 -15.78 4.19 14.93
N SER A 59 -16.44 3.40 15.79
CA SER A 59 -17.27 3.93 16.87
C SER A 59 -16.43 4.68 17.92
N GLN A 60 -15.20 4.29 18.11
CA GLN A 60 -14.26 4.92 19.04
C GLN A 60 -13.43 6.03 18.38
N ASN A 61 -13.08 5.88 17.11
CA ASN A 61 -12.36 6.89 16.31
C ASN A 61 -12.93 6.98 14.89
N PRO A 62 -14.00 7.77 14.66
CA PRO A 62 -14.66 7.88 13.36
C PRO A 62 -13.79 8.46 12.24
N ASN A 63 -12.73 9.18 12.60
CA ASN A 63 -11.83 9.87 11.68
C ASN A 63 -10.49 9.13 11.48
N ASN A 64 -10.44 7.85 11.81
CA ASN A 64 -9.27 7.02 11.49
C ASN A 64 -9.30 6.63 10.00
N PRO A 65 -8.33 7.11 9.17
CA PRO A 65 -8.32 6.81 7.73
C PRO A 65 -8.12 5.33 7.44
N ASP A 66 -7.26 4.63 8.21
CA ASP A 66 -6.98 3.20 8.01
C ASP A 66 -8.21 2.34 8.33
N ALA A 67 -8.95 2.66 9.39
CA ALA A 67 -10.16 1.93 9.75
C ALA A 67 -11.29 2.16 8.71
N ASN A 68 -11.42 3.36 8.16
CA ASN A 68 -12.34 3.64 7.05
C ASN A 68 -11.94 2.86 5.80
N TYR A 69 -10.63 2.85 5.45
CA TYR A 69 -10.11 2.05 4.34
C TYR A 69 -10.37 0.55 4.55
N ASN A 70 -10.06 0.00 5.72
CA ASN A 70 -10.22 -1.43 6.02
C ASN A 70 -11.70 -1.87 5.96
N LEU A 71 -12.61 -1.03 6.48
CA LEU A 71 -14.04 -1.26 6.36
C LEU A 71 -14.50 -1.20 4.90
N ALA A 72 -13.98 -0.23 4.12
CA ALA A 72 -14.24 -0.14 2.69
C ALA A 72 -13.79 -1.39 1.93
N ALA A 73 -12.56 -1.86 2.19
CA ALA A 73 -12.02 -3.08 1.58
C ALA A 73 -12.85 -4.32 1.93
N THR A 74 -13.39 -4.37 3.16
CA THR A 74 -14.29 -5.46 3.60
C THR A 74 -15.59 -5.44 2.81
N PHE A 75 -16.25 -4.28 2.71
CA PHE A 75 -17.47 -4.14 1.90
C PHE A 75 -17.21 -4.41 0.42
N TYR A 76 -16.08 -3.96 -0.13
CA TYR A 76 -15.71 -4.22 -1.52
C TYR A 76 -15.58 -5.73 -1.79
N SER A 77 -14.86 -6.46 -0.91
CA SER A 77 -14.70 -7.91 -1.04
C SER A 77 -16.04 -8.65 -0.93
N MET A 78 -16.89 -8.28 0.02
CA MET A 78 -18.23 -8.84 0.16
C MET A 78 -19.11 -8.53 -1.04
N GLY A 79 -19.08 -7.27 -1.51
CA GLY A 79 -19.86 -6.80 -2.67
C GLY A 79 -19.49 -7.53 -3.95
N LYS A 80 -18.20 -7.69 -4.19
CA LYS A 80 -17.66 -8.41 -5.34
C LYS A 80 -18.04 -9.89 -5.29
N ASN A 81 -17.86 -10.56 -4.15
CA ASN A 81 -18.12 -11.98 -4.00
C ASN A 81 -19.61 -12.33 -4.12
N GLN A 82 -20.51 -11.42 -3.73
CA GLN A 82 -21.95 -11.62 -3.69
C GLN A 82 -22.72 -10.92 -4.81
N GLY A 83 -22.04 -10.16 -5.66
CA GLY A 83 -22.68 -9.28 -6.66
C GLY A 83 -23.56 -8.19 -6.03
N ASN A 84 -23.24 -7.75 -4.81
CA ASN A 84 -24.08 -6.82 -4.05
C ASN A 84 -23.67 -5.37 -4.29
N ALA A 85 -24.45 -4.66 -5.12
CA ALA A 85 -24.20 -3.26 -5.46
C ALA A 85 -24.27 -2.30 -4.25
N GLN A 86 -25.08 -2.63 -3.21
CA GLN A 86 -25.17 -1.81 -2.01
C GLN A 86 -23.84 -1.85 -1.21
N TYR A 87 -23.22 -3.01 -1.11
CA TYR A 87 -21.90 -3.13 -0.48
C TYR A 87 -20.82 -2.37 -1.28
N LEU A 88 -20.87 -2.42 -2.62
CA LEU A 88 -19.94 -1.65 -3.46
C LEU A 88 -20.13 -0.14 -3.26
N SER A 89 -21.38 0.34 -3.15
CA SER A 89 -21.66 1.75 -2.84
C SER A 89 -21.14 2.17 -1.46
N GLN A 90 -21.31 1.33 -0.44
CA GLN A 90 -20.76 1.59 0.91
C GLN A 90 -19.21 1.63 0.89
N ALA A 91 -18.60 0.70 0.16
CA ALA A 91 -17.15 0.68 -0.02
C ALA A 91 -16.64 1.98 -0.67
N GLU A 92 -17.31 2.46 -1.71
CA GLU A 92 -16.94 3.71 -2.37
C GLU A 92 -16.97 4.91 -1.42
N GLN A 93 -18.04 5.06 -0.65
CA GLN A 93 -18.19 6.16 0.32
C GLN A 93 -17.06 6.12 1.36
N LEU A 94 -16.72 4.94 1.87
CA LEU A 94 -15.70 4.76 2.88
C LEU A 94 -14.28 4.97 2.33
N TYR A 95 -13.98 4.52 1.10
CA TYR A 95 -12.72 4.85 0.44
C TYR A 95 -12.56 6.36 0.25
N ARG A 96 -13.61 7.04 -0.25
CA ARG A 96 -13.60 8.51 -0.38
C ARG A 96 -13.40 9.20 0.95
N LYS A 97 -14.01 8.70 2.03
CA LYS A 97 -13.80 9.22 3.39
C LYS A 97 -12.36 9.00 3.86
N ALA A 98 -11.77 7.83 3.66
CA ALA A 98 -10.37 7.56 3.99
C ALA A 98 -9.43 8.54 3.27
N ILE A 99 -9.64 8.78 1.96
CA ILE A 99 -8.89 9.74 1.16
C ILE A 99 -9.08 11.18 1.66
N SER A 100 -10.30 11.57 2.05
CA SER A 100 -10.56 12.91 2.59
C SER A 100 -9.88 13.15 3.95
N LEU A 101 -9.71 12.09 4.76
CA LEU A 101 -9.02 12.13 6.04
C LEU A 101 -7.49 12.10 5.90
N ASN A 102 -6.99 11.35 4.92
CA ASN A 102 -5.59 11.30 4.55
C ASN A 102 -5.45 11.27 3.01
N GLY A 103 -5.18 12.43 2.42
CA GLY A 103 -5.04 12.59 0.98
C GLY A 103 -3.86 11.83 0.36
N GLN A 104 -2.96 11.28 1.17
CA GLN A 104 -1.82 10.44 0.73
C GLN A 104 -2.02 8.94 1.01
N HIS A 105 -3.22 8.51 1.42
CA HIS A 105 -3.51 7.11 1.69
C HIS A 105 -3.54 6.29 0.40
N SER A 106 -2.40 5.71 0.04
CA SER A 106 -2.19 5.02 -1.25
C SER A 106 -3.12 3.83 -1.43
N GLU A 107 -3.35 3.03 -0.37
CA GLU A 107 -4.24 1.88 -0.41
C GLU A 107 -5.69 2.28 -0.65
N ALA A 108 -6.14 3.42 -0.11
CA ALA A 108 -7.50 3.92 -0.34
C ALA A 108 -7.69 4.42 -1.78
N HIS A 109 -6.70 5.11 -2.36
CA HIS A 109 -6.72 5.49 -3.77
C HIS A 109 -6.76 4.27 -4.68
N ARG A 110 -5.90 3.27 -4.42
CA ARG A 110 -5.88 2.01 -5.16
C ARG A 110 -7.19 1.24 -5.04
N GLY A 111 -7.73 1.13 -3.82
CA GLY A 111 -9.00 0.44 -3.58
C GLY A 111 -10.18 1.10 -4.28
N LEU A 112 -10.25 2.43 -4.25
CA LEU A 112 -11.27 3.19 -4.96
C LEU A 112 -11.12 3.06 -6.48
N ALA A 113 -9.89 3.14 -7.01
CA ALA A 113 -9.64 2.95 -8.45
C ALA A 113 -10.08 1.55 -8.90
N ALA A 114 -9.73 0.49 -8.15
CA ALA A 114 -10.16 -0.88 -8.44
C ALA A 114 -11.69 -1.03 -8.43
N LEU A 115 -12.37 -0.43 -7.46
CA LEU A 115 -13.83 -0.43 -7.39
C LEU A 115 -14.46 0.29 -8.59
N LEU A 116 -13.90 1.43 -8.99
CA LEU A 116 -14.37 2.19 -10.16
C LEU A 116 -14.25 1.38 -11.45
N ILE A 117 -13.13 0.67 -11.64
CA ILE A 117 -12.93 -0.23 -12.78
C ILE A 117 -13.94 -1.37 -12.75
N GLU A 118 -14.08 -2.05 -11.63
CA GLU A 118 -15.02 -3.18 -11.46
C GLU A 118 -16.48 -2.79 -11.75
N THR A 119 -16.81 -1.52 -11.56
CA THR A 119 -18.16 -0.98 -11.82
C THR A 119 -18.29 -0.29 -13.18
N GLY A 120 -17.32 -0.47 -14.10
CA GLY A 120 -17.37 0.08 -15.46
C GLY A 120 -17.18 1.60 -15.52
N ARG A 121 -16.43 2.15 -14.56
CA ARG A 121 -16.18 3.59 -14.46
C ARG A 121 -14.69 3.90 -14.58
N GLU A 122 -14.06 3.35 -15.62
CA GLU A 122 -12.60 3.38 -15.83
C GLU A 122 -12.05 4.80 -15.89
N GLN A 123 -12.73 5.70 -16.63
CA GLN A 123 -12.28 7.09 -16.74
C GLN A 123 -12.19 7.77 -15.38
N TYR A 124 -13.14 7.51 -14.47
CA TYR A 124 -13.09 8.06 -13.12
C TYR A 124 -11.94 7.50 -12.29
N ALA A 125 -11.46 6.29 -12.58
CA ALA A 125 -10.27 5.73 -11.94
C ALA A 125 -9.00 6.46 -12.39
N PHE A 126 -8.85 6.74 -13.69
CA PHE A 126 -7.75 7.56 -14.21
C PHE A 126 -7.79 8.99 -13.64
N ASP A 127 -8.95 9.65 -13.66
CA ASP A 127 -9.12 11.01 -13.14
C ASP A 127 -8.79 11.10 -11.64
N LEU A 128 -9.17 10.08 -10.86
CA LEU A 128 -8.84 9.98 -9.43
C LEU A 128 -7.32 9.96 -9.21
N LEU A 129 -6.61 9.10 -9.94
CA LEU A 129 -5.17 8.90 -9.77
C LEU A 129 -4.36 10.07 -10.36
N ASP A 130 -4.77 10.64 -11.50
CA ASP A 130 -4.16 11.84 -12.05
C ASP A 130 -4.36 13.06 -11.15
N GLY A 131 -5.55 13.24 -10.60
CA GLY A 131 -5.82 14.27 -9.61
C GLY A 131 -4.99 14.09 -8.33
N TRP A 132 -4.72 12.85 -7.93
CA TRP A 132 -3.81 12.58 -6.82
C TRP A 132 -2.37 12.93 -7.16
N LYS A 133 -1.86 12.54 -8.34
CA LYS A 133 -0.53 12.91 -8.84
C LYS A 133 -0.31 14.43 -8.85
N GLN A 134 -1.32 15.19 -9.30
CA GLN A 134 -1.24 16.66 -9.32
C GLN A 134 -1.17 17.28 -7.92
N ARG A 135 -1.85 16.68 -6.92
CA ARG A 135 -1.82 17.19 -5.53
C ARG A 135 -0.53 16.87 -4.79
N VAL A 136 0.17 15.80 -5.17
CA VAL A 136 1.40 15.35 -4.50
C VAL A 136 2.53 15.07 -5.50
N PRO A 137 3.04 16.11 -6.21
CA PRO A 137 3.97 15.93 -7.32
C PRO A 137 5.31 15.29 -6.92
N ASN A 138 5.67 15.37 -5.64
CA ASN A 138 6.91 14.79 -5.09
C ASN A 138 6.71 13.39 -4.49
N SER A 139 5.62 12.70 -4.80
CA SER A 139 5.35 11.34 -4.35
C SER A 139 5.42 10.36 -5.52
N ALA A 140 6.12 9.25 -5.34
CA ALA A 140 6.17 8.15 -6.31
C ALA A 140 4.85 7.35 -6.36
N GLU A 141 4.06 7.36 -5.28
CA GLU A 141 2.89 6.50 -5.11
C GLU A 141 1.81 6.67 -6.20
N PRO A 142 1.34 7.91 -6.54
CA PRO A 142 0.33 8.05 -7.60
C PRO A 142 0.85 7.63 -8.97
N LEU A 143 2.15 7.80 -9.25
CA LEU A 143 2.78 7.35 -10.49
C LEU A 143 2.78 5.82 -10.58
N ILE A 144 3.08 5.13 -9.48
CA ILE A 144 3.05 3.67 -9.39
C ILE A 144 1.63 3.13 -9.61
N GLU A 145 0.62 3.75 -8.99
CA GLU A 145 -0.77 3.30 -9.14
C GLU A 145 -1.32 3.57 -10.56
N LEU A 146 -0.98 4.71 -11.17
CA LEU A 146 -1.29 4.98 -12.58
C LEU A 146 -0.61 3.97 -13.51
N ALA A 147 0.67 3.68 -13.29
CA ALA A 147 1.40 2.69 -14.08
C ALA A 147 0.74 1.30 -13.99
N ARG A 148 0.29 0.90 -12.80
CA ARG A 148 -0.46 -0.34 -12.61
C ARG A 148 -1.75 -0.33 -13.44
N LEU A 149 -2.46 0.77 -13.44
CA LEU A 149 -3.70 0.92 -14.20
C LEU A 149 -3.44 0.82 -15.71
N TYR A 150 -2.44 1.54 -16.24
CA TYR A 150 -2.06 1.42 -17.66
C TYR A 150 -1.63 0.00 -18.02
N GLN A 151 -0.91 -0.70 -17.14
CA GLN A 151 -0.53 -2.10 -17.34
C GLN A 151 -1.75 -3.03 -17.41
N GLU A 152 -2.79 -2.82 -16.60
CA GLU A 152 -4.04 -3.59 -16.65
C GLU A 152 -4.77 -3.42 -17.99
N TYR A 153 -4.63 -2.25 -18.63
CA TYR A 153 -5.16 -2.00 -19.98
C TYR A 153 -4.19 -2.35 -21.10
N GLY A 154 -3.06 -2.97 -20.80
CA GLY A 154 -2.06 -3.42 -21.78
C GLY A 154 -1.15 -2.32 -22.31
N ASP A 155 -1.29 -1.09 -21.83
CA ASP A 155 -0.42 0.03 -22.21
C ASP A 155 0.88 0.00 -21.39
N ASN A 156 1.73 -0.95 -21.77
CA ASN A 156 3.02 -1.16 -21.10
C ASN A 156 3.99 0.00 -21.32
N GLN A 157 3.81 0.80 -22.39
CA GLN A 157 4.69 1.94 -22.65
C GLN A 157 4.43 3.07 -21.64
N HIS A 158 3.18 3.51 -21.50
CA HIS A 158 2.83 4.51 -20.49
C HIS A 158 3.13 4.02 -19.06
N ALA A 159 2.91 2.73 -18.79
CA ALA A 159 3.30 2.16 -17.49
C ALA A 159 4.82 2.28 -17.23
N THR A 160 5.65 1.99 -18.25
CA THR A 160 7.12 2.12 -18.14
C THR A 160 7.54 3.56 -17.89
N ASP A 161 6.95 4.52 -18.61
CA ASP A 161 7.29 5.95 -18.49
C ASP A 161 6.93 6.48 -17.08
N LEU A 162 5.74 6.14 -16.59
CA LEU A 162 5.30 6.52 -15.25
C LEU A 162 6.17 5.89 -14.14
N LEU A 163 6.59 4.64 -14.30
CA LEU A 163 7.49 3.98 -13.35
C LEU A 163 8.90 4.59 -13.40
N ALA A 164 9.37 5.00 -14.58
CA ALA A 164 10.62 5.73 -14.70
C ALA A 164 10.56 7.07 -13.97
N ASP A 165 9.44 7.80 -14.07
CA ASP A 165 9.22 9.03 -13.33
C ASP A 165 9.11 8.78 -11.81
N ALA A 166 8.44 7.71 -11.40
CA ALA A 166 8.40 7.30 -9.99
C ALA A 166 9.81 7.03 -9.42
N LEU A 167 10.68 6.38 -10.22
CA LEU A 167 12.08 6.11 -9.84
C LEU A 167 12.98 7.36 -9.90
N LYS A 168 12.60 8.41 -10.63
CA LYS A 168 13.27 9.74 -10.53
C LYS A 168 12.93 10.43 -9.21
N VAL A 169 11.69 10.27 -8.72
CA VAL A 169 11.25 10.82 -7.44
C VAL A 169 11.88 10.05 -6.28
N ASP A 170 11.82 8.72 -6.31
CA ASP A 170 12.42 7.83 -5.30
C ASP A 170 13.10 6.64 -5.99
N GLY A 171 14.41 6.77 -6.21
CA GLY A 171 15.22 5.77 -6.91
C GLY A 171 15.33 4.42 -6.20
N ASN A 172 15.00 4.35 -4.92
CA ASN A 172 15.04 3.13 -4.11
C ASN A 172 13.64 2.58 -3.76
N ASN A 173 12.60 3.11 -4.41
CA ASN A 173 11.24 2.65 -4.17
C ASN A 173 11.06 1.18 -4.61
N LEU A 174 10.93 0.28 -3.64
CA LEU A 174 10.80 -1.15 -3.89
C LEU A 174 9.56 -1.50 -4.73
N ARG A 175 8.46 -0.76 -4.54
CA ARG A 175 7.23 -0.99 -5.31
C ARG A 175 7.41 -0.61 -6.78
N ALA A 176 8.04 0.55 -7.04
CA ALA A 176 8.34 1.01 -8.39
C ALA A 176 9.32 0.06 -9.10
N LEU A 177 10.39 -0.37 -8.42
CA LEU A 177 11.36 -1.32 -8.98
C LEU A 177 10.71 -2.67 -9.30
N LYS A 178 9.88 -3.22 -8.41
CA LYS A 178 9.14 -4.47 -8.65
C LYS A 178 8.16 -4.33 -9.81
N ALA A 179 7.43 -3.23 -9.87
CA ALA A 179 6.48 -2.95 -10.95
C ALA A 179 7.20 -2.80 -12.30
N MET A 180 8.33 -2.06 -12.35
CA MET A 180 9.16 -1.91 -13.55
C MET A 180 9.67 -3.27 -14.03
N GLY A 181 10.13 -4.14 -13.11
CA GLY A 181 10.54 -5.50 -13.44
C GLY A 181 9.42 -6.27 -14.14
N ARG A 182 8.21 -6.25 -13.60
CA ARG A 182 7.05 -6.94 -14.20
C ARG A 182 6.68 -6.39 -15.57
N VAL A 183 6.63 -5.08 -15.74
CA VAL A 183 6.34 -4.47 -17.04
C VAL A 183 7.39 -4.86 -18.09
N ARG A 184 8.67 -4.84 -17.73
CA ARG A 184 9.76 -5.25 -18.61
C ARG A 184 9.69 -6.72 -19.00
N GLU A 185 9.25 -7.61 -18.10
CA GLU A 185 8.99 -9.01 -18.46
C GLU A 185 7.87 -9.13 -19.48
N THR A 186 6.75 -8.42 -19.32
CA THR A 186 5.65 -8.46 -20.29
C THR A 186 6.07 -7.93 -21.67
N GLN A 187 7.06 -7.04 -21.70
CA GLN A 187 7.68 -6.52 -22.94
C GLN A 187 8.78 -7.44 -23.50
N GLY A 188 9.04 -8.59 -22.88
CA GLY A 188 10.13 -9.51 -23.29
C GLY A 188 11.54 -9.01 -22.93
N GLN A 189 11.66 -7.94 -22.15
CA GLN A 189 12.93 -7.32 -21.75
C GLN A 189 13.50 -7.98 -20.49
N SER A 190 13.65 -9.30 -20.51
CA SER A 190 13.94 -10.12 -19.33
C SER A 190 15.25 -9.75 -18.62
N LEU A 191 16.30 -9.30 -19.34
CA LEU A 191 17.56 -8.84 -18.72
C LEU A 191 17.35 -7.55 -17.92
N LEU A 192 16.59 -6.59 -18.45
CA LEU A 192 16.27 -5.35 -17.74
C LEU A 192 15.34 -5.61 -16.55
N ALA A 193 14.44 -6.59 -16.67
CA ALA A 193 13.61 -7.03 -15.56
C ALA A 193 14.45 -7.62 -14.43
N LEU A 194 15.40 -8.50 -14.79
CA LEU A 194 16.34 -9.10 -13.84
C LEU A 194 17.14 -8.03 -13.08
N ASP A 195 17.63 -6.99 -13.77
CA ASP A 195 18.36 -5.88 -13.15
C ASP A 195 17.51 -5.15 -12.09
N ASN A 196 16.24 -4.87 -12.38
CA ASN A 196 15.34 -4.27 -11.41
C ASN A 196 15.08 -5.16 -10.19
N TYR A 197 14.85 -6.45 -10.40
CA TYR A 197 14.62 -7.39 -9.32
C TYR A 197 15.86 -7.62 -8.45
N MET A 198 17.04 -7.67 -9.05
CA MET A 198 18.30 -7.74 -8.29
C MET A 198 18.48 -6.50 -7.42
N ARG A 199 18.14 -5.31 -7.93
CA ARG A 199 18.16 -4.08 -7.13
C ARG A 199 17.20 -4.14 -5.96
N VAL A 200 15.98 -4.70 -6.14
CA VAL A 200 15.05 -4.93 -5.02
C VAL A 200 15.71 -5.79 -3.94
N LEU A 201 16.35 -6.91 -4.32
CA LEU A 201 17.00 -7.82 -3.36
C LEU A 201 18.22 -7.20 -2.68
N GLN A 202 18.93 -6.28 -3.34
CA GLN A 202 20.01 -5.50 -2.70
C GLN A 202 19.49 -4.54 -1.64
N LEU A 203 18.32 -3.94 -1.86
CA LEU A 203 17.68 -3.02 -0.92
C LEU A 203 16.96 -3.74 0.21
N ASP A 204 16.32 -4.87 -0.10
CA ASP A 204 15.60 -5.71 0.85
C ASP A 204 15.70 -7.19 0.45
N GLY A 205 16.65 -7.91 1.02
CA GLY A 205 16.89 -9.34 0.76
C GLY A 205 15.76 -10.26 1.29
N SER A 206 14.79 -9.75 2.03
CA SER A 206 13.67 -10.55 2.57
C SER A 206 12.55 -10.79 1.56
N GLN A 207 12.62 -10.18 0.36
CA GLN A 207 11.61 -10.29 -0.71
C GLN A 207 11.67 -11.65 -1.40
N THR A 208 11.07 -12.67 -0.79
CA THR A 208 11.14 -14.07 -1.27
C THR A 208 10.47 -14.28 -2.63
N ASP A 209 9.39 -13.54 -2.92
CA ASP A 209 8.72 -13.54 -4.23
C ASP A 209 9.66 -13.06 -5.34
N VAL A 210 10.42 -12.00 -5.08
CA VAL A 210 11.40 -11.45 -6.02
C VAL A 210 12.60 -12.39 -6.17
N ALA A 211 13.09 -12.99 -5.08
CA ALA A 211 14.17 -13.96 -5.13
C ALA A 211 13.82 -15.18 -6.01
N GLN A 212 12.61 -15.71 -5.87
CA GLN A 212 12.13 -16.79 -6.74
C GLN A 212 12.05 -16.36 -8.20
N ARG A 213 11.62 -15.11 -8.48
CA ARG A 213 11.55 -14.60 -9.85
C ARG A 213 12.93 -14.42 -10.47
N VAL A 214 13.89 -13.91 -9.71
CA VAL A 214 15.31 -13.82 -10.13
C VAL A 214 15.84 -15.19 -10.48
N ALA A 215 15.67 -16.19 -9.62
CA ALA A 215 16.13 -17.57 -9.87
C ALA A 215 15.50 -18.16 -11.15
N SER A 216 14.20 -17.96 -11.37
CA SER A 216 13.49 -18.39 -12.57
C SER A 216 14.07 -17.76 -13.85
N LEU A 217 14.29 -16.44 -13.85
CA LEU A 217 14.86 -15.73 -14.99
C LEU A 217 16.30 -16.19 -15.29
N GLN A 218 17.13 -16.37 -14.26
CA GLN A 218 18.49 -16.87 -14.41
C GLN A 218 18.52 -18.28 -14.99
N GLN A 219 17.60 -19.16 -14.57
CA GLN A 219 17.47 -20.51 -15.13
C GLN A 219 17.06 -20.46 -16.61
N GLN A 220 16.10 -19.61 -17.00
CA GLN A 220 15.72 -19.43 -18.40
C GLN A 220 16.90 -18.97 -19.27
N PHE A 221 17.71 -18.02 -18.80
CA PHE A 221 18.92 -17.59 -19.51
C PHE A 221 19.95 -18.69 -19.64
N SER A 222 20.16 -19.50 -18.60
CA SER A 222 21.10 -20.63 -18.64
C SER A 222 20.71 -21.70 -19.68
N GLN A 223 19.37 -21.96 -19.78
CA GLN A 223 18.85 -22.95 -20.74
C GLN A 223 18.87 -22.44 -22.19
N SER A 224 18.65 -21.12 -22.38
CA SER A 224 18.63 -20.51 -23.73
C SER A 224 20.00 -20.14 -24.28
N GLY A 225 21.09 -20.40 -23.54
CA GLY A 225 22.43 -19.94 -23.89
C GLY A 225 22.64 -18.43 -23.87
N GLY A 226 21.60 -17.69 -23.42
CA GLY A 226 21.52 -16.23 -23.54
C GLY A 226 22.54 -15.44 -22.71
N LEU A 227 23.09 -16.01 -21.64
CA LEU A 227 24.15 -15.36 -20.85
C LEU A 227 25.52 -15.39 -21.57
N GLN A 228 25.74 -16.36 -22.47
CA GLN A 228 27.00 -16.44 -23.21
C GLN A 228 27.04 -15.55 -24.46
N GLN A 229 25.89 -15.20 -25.04
CA GLN A 229 25.83 -14.34 -26.24
C GLN A 229 25.88 -12.84 -25.95
N ASN A 230 25.62 -12.41 -24.71
CA ASN A 230 25.61 -10.99 -24.39
C ASN A 230 26.85 -10.57 -23.59
N GLN A 231 28.03 -10.73 -24.19
CA GLN A 231 29.31 -10.28 -23.59
C GLN A 231 29.38 -8.77 -23.31
N ASN A 232 28.43 -7.99 -23.79
CA ASN A 232 28.34 -6.56 -23.56
C ASN A 232 27.32 -6.14 -22.42
N TYR A 233 26.67 -7.12 -21.78
CA TYR A 233 25.83 -6.84 -20.65
C TYR A 233 26.67 -6.73 -19.38
N SER A 234 26.99 -5.52 -18.98
CA SER A 234 27.51 -5.23 -17.64
C SER A 234 26.32 -4.83 -16.76
N PRO A 235 25.97 -5.62 -15.72
CA PRO A 235 24.97 -5.19 -14.77
C PRO A 235 25.35 -3.82 -14.21
N ARG A 236 24.43 -2.86 -14.20
CA ARG A 236 24.70 -1.52 -13.64
C ARG A 236 25.05 -1.55 -12.14
N TYR A 237 24.87 -2.70 -11.51
CA TYR A 237 25.16 -2.96 -10.10
C TYR A 237 26.05 -4.19 -10.00
N GLY A 238 27.27 -4.00 -9.46
CA GLY A 238 28.38 -4.92 -9.44
C GLY A 238 28.06 -6.40 -9.20
N SER A 239 28.73 -7.25 -9.92
CA SER A 239 28.63 -8.70 -9.97
C SER A 239 29.24 -9.37 -8.72
N THR A 240 28.79 -9.03 -7.53
CA THR A 240 29.04 -9.89 -6.37
C THR A 240 27.79 -10.70 -6.10
N ASN A 241 27.77 -11.91 -6.66
CA ASN A 241 26.77 -12.91 -6.35
C ASN A 241 26.96 -13.31 -4.86
N PRO A 242 26.09 -12.87 -3.91
CA PRO A 242 26.27 -13.17 -2.48
C PRO A 242 26.14 -14.68 -2.17
N TRP A 243 25.74 -15.49 -3.15
CA TRP A 243 25.43 -16.92 -3.00
C TRP A 243 26.51 -17.86 -3.53
N GLN A 244 27.64 -17.36 -4.04
CA GLN A 244 28.75 -18.19 -4.54
C GLN A 244 29.83 -18.50 -3.50
N THR A 245 29.63 -18.14 -2.23
CA THR A 245 30.54 -18.58 -1.16
C THR A 245 29.77 -19.46 -0.18
N ARG A 246 29.63 -20.76 -0.54
CA ARG A 246 29.86 -21.94 0.33
C ARG A 246 29.57 -23.23 -0.43
#